data_2e937181c9c9905d70bbd9cfd72f51a6
#
_entry.id   2e937181c9c9905d70bbd9cfd72f51a6
#
_cell.length_a   1.000
_cell.length_b   1.000
_cell.length_c   1.000
_cell.angle_alpha   90.00
_cell.angle_beta   90.00
_cell.angle_gamma   90.00
#
_symmetry.space_group_name_H-M   'P 1'
#
loop_
_entity.id
_entity.type
_entity.pdbx_description
1 polymer ?
#
loop_
_entity_poly.entity_id
_entity_poly.type
_entity_poly.pdbx_seq_one_letter_code
_entity_poly.pdbx_strand_id
1 'polypeptide(L)'
;LRLLRICLYVGLLGIVLIFIPVFFLSRWTTKPVQTAFDKQKQFIADASHELKTPLTIITTNAEVLRGSLPDNKWLFHILEQTDRMKVLINDLLSLARLDSYAAKQDFLPMDLSSTVKNAALSFESLAFEYGKQFTMEIQDGLTLNGNEGNIRQLVTILLDNAFKYSGEHGTVNISLSSHGDKKILLVRNTGNGIPAEDQKHIFERFYRSEASRNRKYGGYGLGLAIASSIVTAHKGQLTVKSDEATYTAFTATFQ
;
A
#
# COMPACT_ATOMS: atom_id res chain seq x y z
N LEU A 1 59.85 15.86 -9.82
CA LEU A 1 58.88 16.71 -9.11
C LEU A 1 58.06 17.61 -10.04
N ARG A 2 58.63 18.27 -11.07
CA ARG A 2 57.90 19.13 -12.02
C ARG A 2 56.95 18.32 -12.92
N LEU A 3 57.40 17.20 -13.48
CA LEU A 3 56.56 16.30 -14.31
C LEU A 3 55.35 15.75 -13.54
N LEU A 4 55.56 15.35 -12.29
CA LEU A 4 54.47 14.81 -11.45
C LEU A 4 53.38 15.86 -11.17
N ARG A 5 53.77 17.14 -10.93
CA ARG A 5 52.80 18.23 -10.79
C ARG A 5 52.02 18.53 -12.08
N ILE A 6 52.71 18.50 -13.23
CA ILE A 6 52.03 18.70 -14.51
C ILE A 6 51.01 17.58 -14.78
N CYS A 7 51.37 16.32 -14.55
CA CYS A 7 50.43 15.19 -14.68
C CYS A 7 49.23 15.34 -13.72
N LEU A 8 49.45 15.81 -12.49
CA LEU A 8 48.40 16.00 -11.50
C LEU A 8 47.42 17.13 -11.92
N TYR A 9 47.94 18.25 -12.44
CA TYR A 9 47.13 19.37 -12.93
C TYR A 9 46.30 18.97 -14.19
N VAL A 10 46.94 18.26 -15.14
CA VAL A 10 46.27 17.76 -16.35
C VAL A 10 45.18 16.75 -15.98
N GLY A 11 45.45 15.84 -15.03
CA GLY A 11 44.44 14.89 -14.54
C GLY A 11 43.27 15.58 -13.84
N LEU A 12 43.55 16.55 -12.98
CA LEU A 12 42.50 17.33 -12.29
C LEU A 12 41.67 18.13 -13.28
N LEU A 13 42.29 18.78 -14.27
CA LEU A 13 41.59 19.52 -15.31
C LEU A 13 40.70 18.59 -16.15
N GLY A 14 41.19 17.39 -16.49
CA GLY A 14 40.41 16.38 -17.21
C GLY A 14 39.18 15.91 -16.43
N ILE A 15 39.31 15.68 -15.12
CA ILE A 15 38.17 15.30 -14.25
C ILE A 15 37.11 16.44 -14.23
N VAL A 16 37.54 17.69 -14.06
CA VAL A 16 36.65 18.86 -14.02
C VAL A 16 35.93 19.03 -15.36
N LEU A 17 36.65 18.88 -16.49
CA LEU A 17 36.08 18.98 -17.85
C LEU A 17 35.03 17.91 -18.14
N ILE A 18 35.14 16.71 -17.57
CA ILE A 18 34.14 15.65 -17.73
C ILE A 18 33.00 15.80 -16.72
N PHE A 19 33.34 16.17 -15.48
CA PHE A 19 32.33 16.24 -14.40
C PHE A 19 31.28 17.33 -14.64
N ILE A 20 31.70 18.51 -15.13
CA ILE A 20 30.78 19.64 -15.37
C ILE A 20 29.69 19.28 -16.39
N PRO A 21 29.99 18.83 -17.62
CA PRO A 21 28.97 18.50 -18.59
C PRO A 21 28.09 17.32 -18.15
N VAL A 22 28.67 16.29 -17.52
CA VAL A 22 27.91 15.15 -16.99
C VAL A 22 26.92 15.61 -15.92
N PHE A 23 27.33 16.50 -15.01
CA PHE A 23 26.46 17.04 -13.97
C PHE A 23 25.30 17.87 -14.56
N PHE A 24 25.59 18.73 -15.54
CA PHE A 24 24.55 19.52 -16.21
C PHE A 24 23.62 18.64 -17.06
N LEU A 25 24.16 17.66 -17.78
CA LEU A 25 23.39 16.73 -18.59
C LEU A 25 22.47 15.86 -17.72
N SER A 26 22.97 15.35 -16.59
CA SER A 26 22.20 14.60 -15.61
C SER A 26 21.01 15.41 -15.07
N ARG A 27 21.27 16.67 -14.68
CA ARG A 27 20.18 17.57 -14.21
C ARG A 27 19.18 17.90 -15.31
N TRP A 28 19.64 18.11 -16.52
CA TRP A 28 18.76 18.46 -17.65
C TRP A 28 17.86 17.30 -18.05
N THR A 29 18.37 16.05 -17.99
CA THR A 29 17.61 14.85 -18.35
C THR A 29 16.63 14.42 -17.24
N THR A 30 16.98 14.61 -15.95
CA THR A 30 16.11 14.21 -14.84
C THR A 30 14.99 15.21 -14.54
N LYS A 31 15.19 16.49 -14.72
CA LYS A 31 14.17 17.53 -14.46
C LYS A 31 12.85 17.32 -15.22
N PRO A 32 12.82 17.12 -16.56
CA PRO A 32 11.57 16.95 -17.29
C PRO A 32 10.80 15.70 -16.88
N VAL A 33 11.50 14.61 -16.55
CA VAL A 33 10.89 13.37 -16.03
C VAL A 33 10.23 13.63 -14.67
N GLN A 34 10.93 14.30 -13.76
CA GLN A 34 10.38 14.69 -12.46
C GLN A 34 9.13 15.57 -12.61
N THR A 35 9.20 16.57 -13.48
CA THR A 35 8.07 17.48 -13.75
C THR A 35 6.87 16.75 -14.36
N ALA A 36 7.10 15.76 -15.22
CA ALA A 36 6.04 14.93 -15.79
C ALA A 36 5.36 14.09 -14.71
N PHE A 37 6.14 13.48 -13.84
CA PHE A 37 5.61 12.74 -12.68
C PHE A 37 4.81 13.64 -11.73
N ASP A 38 5.32 14.83 -11.39
CA ASP A 38 4.62 15.77 -10.51
C ASP A 38 3.29 16.26 -11.12
N LYS A 39 3.26 16.52 -12.43
CA LYS A 39 2.03 16.86 -13.18
C LYS A 39 1.04 15.69 -13.20
N GLN A 40 1.51 14.47 -13.40
CA GLN A 40 0.64 13.28 -13.38
C GLN A 40 0.00 13.10 -11.99
N LYS A 41 0.75 13.34 -10.92
CA LYS A 41 0.27 13.28 -9.54
C LYS A 41 -0.78 14.35 -9.25
N GLN A 42 -0.49 15.59 -9.64
CA GLN A 42 -1.43 16.70 -9.49
C GLN A 42 -2.72 16.38 -10.24
N PHE A 43 -2.63 15.89 -11.47
CA PHE A 43 -3.80 15.49 -12.26
C PHE A 43 -4.63 14.40 -11.55
N ILE A 44 -3.99 13.37 -10.96
CA ILE A 44 -4.72 12.33 -10.22
C ILE A 44 -5.38 12.91 -8.96
N ALA A 45 -4.70 13.80 -8.24
CA ALA A 45 -5.26 14.46 -7.06
C ALA A 45 -6.47 15.33 -7.43
N ASP A 46 -6.35 16.17 -8.46
CA ASP A 46 -7.41 17.04 -8.91
C ASP A 46 -8.60 16.22 -9.45
N ALA A 47 -8.34 15.22 -10.31
CA ALA A 47 -9.36 14.34 -10.85
C ALA A 47 -10.13 13.60 -9.73
N SER A 48 -9.44 13.21 -8.66
CA SER A 48 -10.10 12.52 -7.54
C SER A 48 -10.98 13.46 -6.73
N HIS A 49 -10.59 14.72 -6.52
CA HIS A 49 -11.46 15.71 -5.91
C HIS A 49 -12.70 15.99 -6.78
N GLU A 50 -12.49 16.15 -8.09
CA GLU A 50 -13.58 16.37 -9.05
C GLU A 50 -14.53 15.18 -9.21
N LEU A 51 -14.06 13.95 -8.99
CA LEU A 51 -14.88 12.74 -9.00
C LEU A 51 -15.61 12.49 -7.68
N LYS A 52 -15.03 12.88 -6.54
CA LYS A 52 -15.64 12.67 -5.22
C LYS A 52 -16.93 13.47 -5.05
N THR A 53 -16.97 14.68 -5.56
CA THR A 53 -18.13 15.58 -5.44
C THR A 53 -19.39 15.01 -6.12
N PRO A 54 -19.40 14.69 -7.44
CA PRO A 54 -20.57 14.11 -8.10
C PRO A 54 -20.97 12.75 -7.50
N LEU A 55 -19.98 11.95 -7.09
CA LEU A 55 -20.25 10.67 -6.45
C LEU A 55 -20.96 10.84 -5.10
N THR A 56 -20.57 11.83 -4.31
CA THR A 56 -21.27 12.16 -3.06
C THR A 56 -22.71 12.59 -3.34
N ILE A 57 -22.95 13.41 -4.36
CA ILE A 57 -24.31 13.83 -4.75
C ILE A 57 -25.16 12.64 -5.15
N ILE A 58 -24.63 11.73 -5.98
CA ILE A 58 -25.36 10.49 -6.40
C ILE A 58 -25.69 9.64 -5.17
N THR A 59 -24.73 9.43 -4.27
CA THR A 59 -24.92 8.66 -3.04
C THR A 59 -26.02 9.27 -2.18
N THR A 60 -25.93 10.59 -1.89
CA THR A 60 -26.91 11.27 -1.05
C THR A 60 -28.32 11.22 -1.64
N ASN A 61 -28.46 11.43 -2.95
CA ASN A 61 -29.76 11.33 -3.62
C ASN A 61 -30.32 9.90 -3.57
N ALA A 62 -29.47 8.90 -3.77
CA ALA A 62 -29.88 7.49 -3.67
C ALA A 62 -30.29 7.11 -2.24
N GLU A 63 -29.61 7.63 -1.22
CA GLU A 63 -29.96 7.44 0.20
C GLU A 63 -31.30 8.07 0.55
N VAL A 64 -31.57 9.29 0.05
CA VAL A 64 -32.88 9.95 0.23
C VAL A 64 -33.99 9.14 -0.41
N LEU A 65 -33.79 8.66 -1.66
CA LEU A 65 -34.76 7.81 -2.35
C LEU A 65 -34.96 6.47 -1.63
N ARG A 66 -33.92 5.88 -1.03
CA ARG A 66 -34.02 4.65 -0.24
C ARG A 66 -34.95 4.82 0.98
N GLY A 67 -34.95 5.99 1.59
CA GLY A 67 -35.88 6.30 2.67
C GLY A 67 -37.36 6.20 2.26
N SER A 68 -37.67 6.52 0.99
CA SER A 68 -39.03 6.44 0.42
C SER A 68 -39.34 5.10 -0.25
N LEU A 69 -38.32 4.36 -0.71
CA LEU A 69 -38.39 3.12 -1.47
C LEU A 69 -37.41 2.07 -0.92
N PRO A 70 -37.57 1.58 0.34
CA PRO A 70 -36.56 0.77 1.02
C PRO A 70 -36.24 -0.56 0.32
N ASP A 71 -37.20 -1.18 -0.36
CA ASP A 71 -37.04 -2.48 -1.01
C ASP A 71 -36.66 -2.39 -2.49
N ASN A 72 -36.25 -1.20 -2.95
CA ASN A 72 -35.88 -1.02 -4.35
C ASN A 72 -34.47 -1.53 -4.64
N LYS A 73 -34.39 -2.69 -5.31
CA LYS A 73 -33.12 -3.36 -5.68
C LYS A 73 -32.20 -2.49 -6.53
N TRP A 74 -32.75 -1.59 -7.35
CA TRP A 74 -31.93 -0.70 -8.20
C TRP A 74 -31.22 0.35 -7.38
N LEU A 75 -31.86 0.89 -6.35
CA LEU A 75 -31.23 1.81 -5.41
C LEU A 75 -30.10 1.13 -4.61
N PHE A 76 -30.32 -0.11 -4.18
CA PHE A 76 -29.29 -0.91 -3.55
C PHE A 76 -28.06 -1.06 -4.47
N HIS A 77 -28.28 -1.41 -5.74
CA HIS A 77 -27.18 -1.52 -6.71
C HIS A 77 -26.47 -0.18 -6.95
N ILE A 78 -27.19 0.93 -7.03
CA ILE A 78 -26.59 2.26 -7.19
C ILE A 78 -25.70 2.57 -5.99
N LEU A 79 -26.18 2.37 -4.76
CA LEU A 79 -25.40 2.61 -3.55
C LEU A 79 -24.16 1.71 -3.49
N GLU A 80 -24.30 0.43 -3.81
CA GLU A 80 -23.18 -0.50 -3.88
C GLU A 80 -22.11 -0.03 -4.88
N GLN A 81 -22.51 0.40 -6.08
CA GLN A 81 -21.56 0.90 -7.08
C GLN A 81 -20.91 2.22 -6.67
N THR A 82 -21.65 3.13 -6.03
CA THR A 82 -21.07 4.38 -5.53
C THR A 82 -20.05 4.14 -4.43
N ASP A 83 -20.28 3.19 -3.51
CA ASP A 83 -19.31 2.82 -2.49
C ASP A 83 -18.06 2.18 -3.11
N ARG A 84 -18.22 1.31 -4.11
CA ARG A 84 -17.11 0.76 -4.88
C ARG A 84 -16.27 1.86 -5.54
N MET A 85 -16.91 2.86 -6.14
CA MET A 85 -16.20 3.98 -6.76
C MET A 85 -15.46 4.83 -5.73
N LYS A 86 -16.04 5.08 -4.54
CA LYS A 86 -15.35 5.79 -3.44
C LYS A 86 -14.04 5.09 -3.05
N VAL A 87 -14.09 3.77 -2.88
CA VAL A 87 -12.91 2.96 -2.55
C VAL A 87 -11.85 3.09 -3.65
N LEU A 88 -12.23 2.92 -4.92
CA LEU A 88 -11.31 3.02 -6.05
C LEU A 88 -10.63 4.38 -6.13
N ILE A 89 -11.38 5.47 -5.99
CA ILE A 89 -10.84 6.83 -6.02
C ILE A 89 -9.86 7.06 -4.87
N ASN A 90 -10.21 6.62 -3.65
CA ASN A 90 -9.33 6.76 -2.49
C ASN A 90 -8.04 5.93 -2.64
N ASP A 91 -8.12 4.74 -3.20
CA ASP A 91 -6.97 3.88 -3.47
C ASP A 91 -6.03 4.51 -4.51
N LEU A 92 -6.58 5.07 -5.60
CA LEU A 92 -5.81 5.78 -6.61
C LEU A 92 -5.10 7.02 -6.03
N LEU A 93 -5.81 7.79 -5.18
CA LEU A 93 -5.22 8.93 -4.46
C LEU A 93 -4.09 8.50 -3.53
N SER A 94 -4.30 7.41 -2.81
CA SER A 94 -3.29 6.86 -1.90
C SER A 94 -2.01 6.49 -2.65
N LEU A 95 -2.14 5.78 -3.78
CA LEU A 95 -1.01 5.45 -4.65
C LEU A 95 -0.31 6.70 -5.19
N ALA A 96 -1.08 7.67 -5.70
CA ALA A 96 -0.50 8.90 -6.23
C ALA A 96 0.28 9.69 -5.17
N ARG A 97 -0.22 9.72 -3.94
CA ARG A 97 0.48 10.33 -2.80
C ARG A 97 1.75 9.55 -2.45
N LEU A 98 1.69 8.23 -2.30
CA LEU A 98 2.84 7.40 -1.97
C LEU A 98 3.96 7.51 -3.01
N ASP A 99 3.62 7.50 -4.30
CA ASP A 99 4.60 7.72 -5.39
C ASP A 99 5.28 9.11 -5.30
N SER A 100 4.57 10.14 -4.73
CA SER A 100 5.10 11.49 -4.56
C SER A 100 5.95 11.65 -3.30
N TYR A 101 5.63 10.88 -2.29
CA TYR A 101 6.13 11.06 -0.92
C TYR A 101 7.48 10.42 -0.65
N ALA A 102 7.97 9.51 -1.47
CA ALA A 102 9.32 8.94 -1.32
C ALA A 102 10.44 10.01 -1.22
N ALA A 103 10.15 11.26 -1.64
CA ALA A 103 11.09 12.38 -1.62
C ALA A 103 10.84 13.45 -0.52
N LYS A 104 9.69 13.45 0.20
CA LYS A 104 9.29 14.60 1.05
C LYS A 104 8.48 14.27 2.31
N GLN A 105 8.39 13.00 2.76
CA GLN A 105 7.72 12.75 4.03
C GLN A 105 8.65 13.07 5.19
N ASP A 106 8.21 13.99 6.06
CA ASP A 106 8.74 14.13 7.40
C ASP A 106 8.27 12.91 8.20
N PHE A 107 9.05 11.83 8.13
CA PHE A 107 8.85 10.68 8.99
C PHE A 107 9.21 11.06 10.41
N LEU A 108 8.27 10.85 11.32
CA LEU A 108 8.46 11.12 12.75
C LEU A 108 8.65 9.79 13.49
N PRO A 109 9.39 9.80 14.61
CA PRO A 109 9.39 8.66 15.51
C PRO A 109 7.98 8.34 15.98
N MET A 110 7.52 7.12 15.77
CA MET A 110 6.19 6.65 16.14
C MET A 110 6.25 5.35 16.92
N ASP A 111 5.27 5.09 17.76
CA ASP A 111 5.06 3.80 18.42
C ASP A 111 4.42 2.82 17.43
N LEU A 112 5.26 1.95 16.87
CA LEU A 112 4.84 0.93 15.91
C LEU A 112 3.93 -0.11 16.56
N SER A 113 4.27 -0.54 17.78
CA SER A 113 3.50 -1.54 18.52
C SER A 113 2.08 -1.09 18.75
N SER A 114 1.89 0.10 19.30
CA SER A 114 0.57 0.69 19.54
C SER A 114 -0.21 0.90 18.26
N THR A 115 0.45 1.36 17.18
CA THR A 115 -0.20 1.59 15.88
C THR A 115 -0.72 0.29 15.27
N VAL A 116 0.10 -0.77 15.26
CA VAL A 116 -0.29 -2.10 14.75
C VAL A 116 -1.40 -2.69 15.61
N LYS A 117 -1.27 -2.65 16.93
CA LYS A 117 -2.27 -3.17 17.87
C LYS A 117 -3.63 -2.49 17.69
N ASN A 118 -3.65 -1.15 17.66
CA ASN A 118 -4.91 -0.39 17.51
C ASN A 118 -5.58 -0.64 16.14
N ALA A 119 -4.79 -0.79 15.07
CA ALA A 119 -5.34 -1.14 13.76
C ALA A 119 -5.91 -2.57 13.74
N ALA A 120 -5.25 -3.52 14.39
CA ALA A 120 -5.67 -4.91 14.44
C ALA A 120 -6.92 -5.14 15.31
N LEU A 121 -7.07 -4.39 16.42
CA LEU A 121 -8.23 -4.50 17.32
C LEU A 121 -9.56 -4.26 16.61
N SER A 122 -9.60 -3.42 15.58
CA SER A 122 -10.85 -3.19 14.80
C SER A 122 -11.35 -4.45 14.08
N PHE A 123 -10.52 -5.49 13.93
CA PHE A 123 -10.89 -6.74 13.28
C PHE A 123 -11.39 -7.83 14.25
N GLU A 124 -11.32 -7.63 15.57
CA GLU A 124 -11.84 -8.60 16.54
C GLU A 124 -13.34 -8.82 16.41
N SER A 125 -14.10 -7.73 16.28
CA SER A 125 -15.56 -7.81 16.07
C SER A 125 -15.90 -8.53 14.76
N LEU A 126 -15.13 -8.27 13.70
CA LEU A 126 -15.29 -8.91 12.40
C LEU A 126 -14.97 -10.41 12.47
N ALA A 127 -13.94 -10.79 13.23
CA ALA A 127 -13.58 -12.18 13.45
C ALA A 127 -14.72 -12.94 14.13
N PHE A 128 -15.30 -12.35 15.16
CA PHE A 128 -16.44 -12.94 15.87
C PHE A 128 -17.66 -13.08 14.96
N GLU A 129 -18.00 -12.04 14.17
CA GLU A 129 -19.14 -12.06 13.26
C GLU A 129 -19.01 -13.16 12.18
N TYR A 130 -17.80 -13.35 11.64
CA TYR A 130 -17.55 -14.38 10.61
C TYR A 130 -17.13 -15.74 11.18
N GLY A 131 -17.16 -15.94 12.50
CA GLY A 131 -16.77 -17.19 13.14
C GLY A 131 -15.33 -17.62 12.85
N LYS A 132 -14.42 -16.65 12.69
CA LYS A 132 -13.00 -16.88 12.39
C LYS A 132 -12.15 -16.79 13.65
N GLN A 133 -11.06 -17.56 13.69
CA GLN A 133 -10.07 -17.44 14.75
C GLN A 133 -9.10 -16.31 14.40
N PHE A 134 -8.99 -15.31 15.28
CA PHE A 134 -8.06 -14.20 15.14
C PHE A 134 -7.11 -14.14 16.32
N THR A 135 -5.81 -14.10 16.06
CA THR A 135 -4.77 -14.02 17.09
C THR A 135 -3.80 -12.89 16.81
N MET A 136 -3.38 -12.21 17.88
CA MET A 136 -2.45 -11.08 17.82
C MET A 136 -1.25 -11.35 18.74
N GLU A 137 -0.04 -11.32 18.19
CA GLU A 137 1.22 -11.51 18.90
C GLU A 137 2.11 -10.28 18.63
N ILE A 138 1.89 -9.21 19.39
CA ILE A 138 2.54 -7.92 19.16
C ILE A 138 3.53 -7.64 20.28
N GLN A 139 4.83 -7.59 19.94
CA GLN A 139 5.89 -7.18 20.85
C GLN A 139 5.73 -5.70 21.19
N ASP A 140 5.69 -5.37 22.49
CA ASP A 140 5.54 -3.99 22.95
C ASP A 140 6.85 -3.19 22.79
N GLY A 141 6.70 -1.86 22.72
CA GLY A 141 7.80 -0.91 22.77
C GLY A 141 8.62 -0.79 21.48
N LEU A 142 8.15 -1.31 20.35
CA LEU A 142 8.82 -1.13 19.06
C LEU A 142 8.47 0.22 18.47
N THR A 143 9.50 0.96 18.06
CA THR A 143 9.37 2.26 17.42
C THR A 143 9.85 2.20 15.97
N LEU A 144 9.29 3.05 15.12
CA LEU A 144 9.67 3.21 13.72
C LEU A 144 9.68 4.70 13.36
N ASN A 145 10.62 5.11 12.51
CA ASN A 145 10.55 6.42 11.88
C ASN A 145 9.64 6.31 10.65
N GLY A 146 8.44 6.87 10.76
CA GLY A 146 7.42 6.63 9.73
C GLY A 146 6.20 7.52 9.83
N ASN A 147 5.20 7.20 9.02
CA ASN A 147 3.88 7.81 9.05
C ASN A 147 2.85 6.83 9.62
N GLU A 148 2.27 7.18 10.77
CA GLU A 148 1.31 6.33 11.48
C GLU A 148 0.09 5.96 10.62
N GLY A 149 -0.44 6.92 9.85
CA GLY A 149 -1.59 6.69 8.97
C GLY A 149 -1.29 5.65 7.88
N ASN A 150 -0.09 5.69 7.32
CA ASN A 150 0.35 4.72 6.32
C ASN A 150 0.52 3.32 6.93
N ILE A 151 1.11 3.21 8.12
CA ILE A 151 1.27 1.91 8.80
C ILE A 151 -0.10 1.34 9.18
N ARG A 152 -1.03 2.16 9.68
CA ARG A 152 -2.41 1.75 9.93
C ARG A 152 -3.08 1.24 8.66
N GLN A 153 -2.93 1.94 7.53
CA GLN A 153 -3.45 1.52 6.23
C GLN A 153 -2.84 0.19 5.76
N LEU A 154 -1.52 0.00 5.93
CA LEU A 154 -0.84 -1.27 5.63
C LEU A 154 -1.47 -2.43 6.41
N VAL A 155 -1.60 -2.30 7.73
CA VAL A 155 -2.20 -3.33 8.59
C VAL A 155 -3.63 -3.63 8.14
N THR A 156 -4.43 -2.61 7.89
CA THR A 156 -5.82 -2.76 7.43
C THR A 156 -5.89 -3.52 6.11
N ILE A 157 -5.06 -3.18 5.12
CA ILE A 157 -5.03 -3.86 3.82
C ILE A 157 -4.65 -5.33 3.98
N LEU A 158 -3.62 -5.63 4.76
CA LEU A 158 -3.16 -7.00 4.94
C LEU A 158 -4.18 -7.85 5.70
N LEU A 159 -4.81 -7.31 6.75
CA LEU A 159 -5.85 -8.00 7.51
C LEU A 159 -7.13 -8.17 6.68
N ASP A 160 -7.58 -7.15 5.95
CA ASP A 160 -8.75 -7.27 5.05
C ASP A 160 -8.55 -8.41 4.03
N ASN A 161 -7.37 -8.50 3.41
CA ASN A 161 -7.02 -9.61 2.55
C ASN A 161 -7.04 -10.96 3.31
N ALA A 162 -6.43 -11.02 4.49
CA ALA A 162 -6.37 -12.25 5.29
C ALA A 162 -7.79 -12.73 5.66
N PHE A 163 -8.66 -11.83 6.11
CA PHE A 163 -10.05 -12.15 6.42
C PHE A 163 -10.87 -12.57 5.20
N LYS A 164 -10.69 -11.94 4.06
CA LYS A 164 -11.36 -12.31 2.80
C LYS A 164 -11.01 -13.71 2.32
N TYR A 165 -9.74 -14.09 2.45
CA TYR A 165 -9.21 -15.32 1.84
C TYR A 165 -8.97 -16.46 2.83
N SER A 166 -9.25 -16.29 4.11
CA SER A 166 -9.05 -17.34 5.13
C SER A 166 -10.02 -18.51 5.08
N GLY A 167 -11.02 -18.47 4.20
CA GLY A 167 -12.06 -19.52 4.14
C GLY A 167 -13.09 -19.40 5.27
N GLU A 168 -14.09 -20.32 5.27
CA GLU A 168 -15.05 -20.44 6.38
C GLU A 168 -14.31 -21.01 7.61
N HIS A 169 -14.58 -20.44 8.78
CA HIS A 169 -13.91 -20.82 10.05
C HIS A 169 -12.37 -20.78 10.00
N GLY A 170 -11.79 -20.04 9.07
CA GLY A 170 -10.35 -19.91 8.91
C GLY A 170 -9.67 -19.20 10.07
N THR A 171 -8.35 -19.33 10.14
CA THR A 171 -7.51 -18.65 11.14
C THR A 171 -6.77 -17.49 10.48
N VAL A 172 -6.75 -16.35 11.17
CA VAL A 172 -5.95 -15.16 10.82
C VAL A 172 -5.04 -14.85 12.01
N ASN A 173 -3.77 -14.69 11.74
CA ASN A 173 -2.78 -14.28 12.74
C ASN A 173 -2.06 -13.02 12.27
N ILE A 174 -1.84 -12.07 13.20
CA ILE A 174 -0.95 -10.94 13.02
C ILE A 174 0.12 -10.97 14.09
N SER A 175 1.37 -10.85 13.70
CA SER A 175 2.47 -10.74 14.66
C SER A 175 3.41 -9.59 14.30
N LEU A 176 3.95 -8.94 15.32
CA LEU A 176 4.96 -7.91 15.21
C LEU A 176 6.11 -8.26 16.16
N SER A 177 7.31 -8.37 15.64
CA SER A 177 8.51 -8.70 16.39
C SER A 177 9.73 -7.93 15.92
N SER A 178 10.79 -7.93 16.70
CA SER A 178 12.10 -7.40 16.29
C SER A 178 13.15 -8.50 16.19
N HIS A 179 14.01 -8.41 15.18
CA HIS A 179 15.20 -9.25 15.02
C HIS A 179 16.39 -8.36 14.72
N GLY A 180 17.19 -8.08 15.74
CA GLY A 180 18.20 -7.03 15.69
C GLY A 180 17.54 -5.68 15.41
N ASP A 181 18.02 -4.95 14.41
CA ASP A 181 17.46 -3.64 14.04
C ASP A 181 16.21 -3.73 13.17
N LYS A 182 15.85 -4.94 12.70
CA LYS A 182 14.71 -5.14 11.82
C LYS A 182 13.43 -5.35 12.61
N LYS A 183 12.35 -4.64 12.24
CA LYS A 183 10.99 -4.87 12.72
C LYS A 183 10.25 -5.66 11.67
N ILE A 184 9.59 -6.72 12.07
CA ILE A 184 8.92 -7.69 11.19
C ILE A 184 7.44 -7.74 11.54
N LEU A 185 6.61 -7.27 10.63
CA LEU A 185 5.16 -7.41 10.69
C LEU A 185 4.76 -8.58 9.77
N LEU A 186 4.14 -9.60 10.36
CA LEU A 186 3.64 -10.78 9.65
C LEU A 186 2.13 -10.84 9.79
N VAL A 187 1.42 -11.00 8.68
CA VAL A 187 0.00 -11.34 8.64
C VAL A 187 -0.15 -12.66 7.90
N ARG A 188 -0.70 -13.66 8.57
CA ARG A 188 -0.90 -15.01 8.05
C ARG A 188 -2.35 -15.41 8.14
N ASN A 189 -2.85 -16.06 7.10
CA ASN A 189 -4.18 -16.69 7.11
C ASN A 189 -4.12 -18.10 6.54
N THR A 190 -5.01 -18.97 7.02
CA THR A 190 -5.34 -20.23 6.35
C THR A 190 -6.21 -19.96 5.13
N GLY A 191 -6.27 -20.89 4.19
CA GLY A 191 -7.13 -20.77 2.99
C GLY A 191 -6.51 -21.37 1.74
N ASN A 192 -7.07 -21.03 0.59
CA ASN A 192 -6.70 -21.64 -0.69
C ASN A 192 -5.28 -21.30 -1.19
N GLY A 193 -4.57 -20.40 -0.50
CA GLY A 193 -3.26 -19.98 -0.93
C GLY A 193 -3.27 -19.14 -2.23
N ILE A 194 -2.08 -18.81 -2.70
CA ILE A 194 -1.84 -18.04 -3.93
C ILE A 194 -0.91 -18.89 -4.81
N PRO A 195 -1.29 -19.21 -6.06
CA PRO A 195 -0.43 -19.94 -6.99
C PRO A 195 0.94 -19.29 -7.15
N ALA A 196 1.98 -20.10 -7.30
CA ALA A 196 3.36 -19.62 -7.41
C ALA A 196 3.57 -18.62 -8.55
N GLU A 197 2.83 -18.77 -9.65
CA GLU A 197 2.83 -17.85 -10.78
C GLU A 197 2.30 -16.47 -10.38
N ASP A 198 1.18 -16.45 -9.65
CA ASP A 198 0.52 -15.22 -9.20
C ASP A 198 1.34 -14.47 -8.15
N GLN A 199 2.10 -15.17 -7.28
CA GLN A 199 2.87 -14.55 -6.19
C GLN A 199 3.86 -13.49 -6.67
N LYS A 200 4.31 -13.56 -7.92
CA LYS A 200 5.22 -12.59 -8.53
C LYS A 200 4.51 -11.28 -8.91
N HIS A 201 3.21 -11.36 -9.17
CA HIS A 201 2.42 -10.28 -9.76
C HIS A 201 1.42 -9.62 -8.79
N ILE A 202 1.15 -10.25 -7.62
CA ILE A 202 0.11 -9.77 -6.68
C ILE A 202 0.34 -8.36 -6.14
N PHE A 203 1.55 -7.82 -6.22
CA PHE A 203 1.89 -6.45 -5.84
C PHE A 203 1.77 -5.45 -7.01
N GLU A 204 1.49 -5.93 -8.23
CA GLU A 204 1.26 -5.07 -9.38
C GLU A 204 -0.13 -4.42 -9.29
N ARG A 205 -0.23 -3.20 -9.83
CA ARG A 205 -1.48 -2.44 -9.83
C ARG A 205 -2.52 -3.13 -10.72
N PHE A 206 -3.75 -3.20 -10.24
CA PHE A 206 -4.90 -3.84 -10.91
C PHE A 206 -4.75 -5.35 -11.16
N TYR A 207 -3.68 -5.95 -10.65
CA TYR A 207 -3.51 -7.40 -10.77
C TYR A 207 -4.50 -8.14 -9.89
N ARG A 208 -5.12 -9.19 -10.44
CA ARG A 208 -6.01 -10.11 -9.75
C ARG A 208 -5.83 -11.50 -10.33
N SER A 209 -5.63 -12.49 -9.48
CA SER A 209 -5.62 -13.89 -9.91
C SER A 209 -6.98 -14.30 -10.49
N GLU A 210 -7.00 -15.28 -11.40
CA GLU A 210 -8.26 -15.77 -11.98
C GLU A 210 -9.23 -16.28 -10.90
N ALA A 211 -8.70 -16.97 -9.88
CA ALA A 211 -9.49 -17.43 -8.74
C ALA A 211 -10.14 -16.28 -7.93
N SER A 212 -9.53 -15.10 -7.91
CA SER A 212 -10.06 -13.92 -7.22
C SER A 212 -11.08 -13.14 -8.05
N ARG A 213 -11.03 -13.25 -9.38
CA ARG A 213 -12.00 -12.58 -10.30
C ARG A 213 -13.40 -13.13 -10.15
N ASN A 214 -13.54 -14.42 -9.88
CA ASN A 214 -14.83 -15.14 -9.80
C ASN A 214 -15.49 -15.04 -8.42
N ARG A 215 -14.84 -14.44 -7.40
CA ARG A 215 -15.40 -14.36 -6.05
C ARG A 215 -16.17 -13.05 -5.83
N LYS A 216 -17.29 -13.16 -5.12
CA LYS A 216 -18.23 -12.10 -4.72
C LYS A 216 -17.56 -10.90 -3.95
N TYR A 217 -16.32 -11.07 -3.51
CA TYR A 217 -15.56 -10.12 -2.68
C TYR A 217 -14.47 -9.40 -3.47
N GLY A 218 -14.79 -8.94 -4.69
CA GLY A 218 -13.81 -8.32 -5.57
C GLY A 218 -13.36 -6.92 -5.17
N GLY A 219 -12.06 -6.75 -4.85
CA GLY A 219 -11.38 -5.46 -4.87
C GLY A 219 -10.83 -5.14 -6.27
N TYR A 220 -10.34 -3.92 -6.48
CA TYR A 220 -9.79 -3.46 -7.77
C TYR A 220 -8.33 -3.91 -8.02
N GLY A 221 -7.72 -4.69 -7.13
CA GLY A 221 -6.32 -5.10 -7.26
C GLY A 221 -5.33 -3.98 -6.93
N LEU A 222 -5.74 -3.00 -6.12
CA LEU A 222 -4.90 -1.87 -5.72
C LEU A 222 -4.35 -2.02 -4.29
N GLY A 223 -5.03 -2.74 -3.41
CA GLY A 223 -4.66 -2.82 -1.99
C GLY A 223 -3.24 -3.31 -1.76
N LEU A 224 -2.84 -4.45 -2.36
CA LEU A 224 -1.47 -4.98 -2.18
C LEU A 224 -0.41 -4.09 -2.84
N ALA A 225 -0.72 -3.40 -3.94
CA ALA A 225 0.15 -2.40 -4.53
C ALA A 225 0.36 -1.20 -3.59
N ILE A 226 -0.71 -0.73 -2.91
CA ILE A 226 -0.63 0.30 -1.86
C ILE A 226 0.22 -0.20 -0.70
N ALA A 227 -0.01 -1.41 -0.20
CA ALA A 227 0.76 -2.02 0.87
C ALA A 227 2.26 -2.07 0.53
N SER A 228 2.60 -2.48 -0.68
CA SER A 228 3.99 -2.51 -1.19
C SER A 228 4.59 -1.10 -1.26
N SER A 229 3.84 -0.12 -1.76
CA SER A 229 4.29 1.28 -1.83
C SER A 229 4.51 1.88 -0.44
N ILE A 230 3.64 1.59 0.53
CA ILE A 230 3.81 2.02 1.93
C ILE A 230 5.12 1.46 2.51
N VAL A 231 5.33 0.15 2.39
CA VAL A 231 6.54 -0.51 2.94
C VAL A 231 7.80 0.03 2.27
N THR A 232 7.78 0.22 0.95
CA THR A 232 8.90 0.79 0.18
C THR A 232 9.20 2.24 0.61
N ALA A 233 8.18 3.07 0.83
CA ALA A 233 8.34 4.44 1.33
C ALA A 233 9.02 4.46 2.71
N HIS A 234 8.78 3.45 3.55
CA HIS A 234 9.43 3.26 4.85
C HIS A 234 10.78 2.50 4.75
N LYS A 235 11.37 2.42 3.56
CA LYS A 235 12.64 1.72 3.27
C LYS A 235 12.62 0.23 3.67
N GLY A 236 11.43 -0.35 3.70
CA GLY A 236 11.19 -1.75 4.01
C GLY A 236 11.03 -2.61 2.77
N GLN A 237 10.73 -3.89 3.00
CA GLN A 237 10.42 -4.87 1.96
C GLN A 237 9.15 -5.63 2.34
N LEU A 238 8.19 -5.73 1.41
CA LEU A 238 7.01 -6.57 1.53
C LEU A 238 7.20 -7.84 0.70
N THR A 239 6.99 -8.99 1.32
CA THR A 239 7.11 -10.29 0.68
C THR A 239 5.87 -11.14 0.96
N VAL A 240 5.65 -12.15 0.12
CA VAL A 240 4.61 -13.15 0.30
C VAL A 240 5.22 -14.55 0.29
N LYS A 241 4.70 -15.41 1.16
CA LYS A 241 4.87 -16.86 1.07
C LYS A 241 3.48 -17.48 1.14
N SER A 242 3.17 -18.31 0.18
CA SER A 242 1.88 -18.97 0.14
C SER A 242 2.05 -20.38 -0.37
N ASP A 243 1.31 -21.30 0.24
CA ASP A 243 1.20 -22.68 -0.20
C ASP A 243 -0.26 -22.94 -0.56
N GLU A 244 -0.45 -23.46 -1.78
CA GLU A 244 -1.79 -23.73 -2.30
C GLU A 244 -2.54 -24.67 -1.36
N ALA A 245 -3.80 -24.32 -1.07
CA ALA A 245 -4.72 -25.04 -0.19
C ALA A 245 -4.38 -25.02 1.32
N THR A 246 -3.34 -24.32 1.78
CA THR A 246 -2.99 -24.31 3.20
C THR A 246 -2.95 -22.92 3.83
N TYR A 247 -2.12 -22.00 3.32
CA TYR A 247 -1.96 -20.68 3.94
C TYR A 247 -1.42 -19.61 2.97
N THR A 248 -1.62 -18.37 3.35
CA THR A 248 -0.91 -17.20 2.80
C THR A 248 -0.29 -16.39 3.94
N ALA A 249 0.94 -15.94 3.77
CA ALA A 249 1.67 -15.14 4.74
C ALA A 249 2.32 -13.93 4.04
N PHE A 250 1.93 -12.74 4.44
CA PHE A 250 2.56 -11.48 4.04
C PHE A 250 3.52 -11.03 5.13
N THR A 251 4.74 -10.68 4.75
CA THR A 251 5.78 -10.22 5.67
C THR A 251 6.28 -8.86 5.25
N ALA A 252 6.08 -7.84 6.07
CA ALA A 252 6.67 -6.52 5.90
C ALA A 252 7.85 -6.38 6.87
N THR A 253 9.03 -6.05 6.35
CA THR A 253 10.25 -5.86 7.13
C THR A 253 10.68 -4.41 7.04
N PHE A 254 10.92 -3.76 8.21
CA PHE A 254 11.41 -2.39 8.34
C PHE A 254 12.79 -2.39 8.99
N GLN A 255 13.59 -1.35 8.69
CA GLN A 255 14.90 -1.11 9.32
C GLN A 255 14.82 -0.06 10.40
#